data_bcc46c26955278c2e70df216a569db99
#
_entry.id   bcc46c26955278c2e70df216a569db99
#
_cell.length_a   1.000
_cell.length_b   1.000
_cell.length_c   1.000
_cell.angle_alpha   90.00
_cell.angle_beta   90.00
_cell.angle_gamma   90.00
#
_symmetry.space_group_name_H-M   'P 1'
#
loop_
_entity.id
_entity.type
_entity.pdbx_description
1 polymer ?
#
loop_
_entity_poly.entity_id
_entity_poly.type
_entity_poly.pdbx_seq_one_letter_code
_entity_poly.pdbx_strand_id
1 'polypeptide(L)'
;MNITTAENDIEYIMFSEEQIKKRVAELGEEFTEMYKDSVPIFGCVLKGASVFYTDLVRSFKGPMFMDFISVSSYGQAAKSSGTVSFKKDFDNDLKGKDVIIVEDIVDSGLTLKYLKELLRQRDIKSVRTIALLNKYECHPQELDTDLFGFKIENQFVVGYGLDYAGYYRNLPYIGVLKRSVYE
;
A
#
# COMPACT_ATOMS: atom_id res chain seq x y z
N MET A 1 0.37 5.83 -28.54
CA MET A 1 0.51 6.61 -27.29
C MET A 1 1.78 7.46 -27.43
N ASN A 2 1.64 8.77 -27.50
CA ASN A 2 2.81 9.65 -27.52
C ASN A 2 3.42 9.66 -26.10
N ILE A 3 4.65 9.21 -25.98
CA ILE A 3 5.41 9.10 -24.70
C ILE A 3 5.68 10.48 -24.07
N THR A 4 5.20 11.55 -24.67
CA THR A 4 5.74 12.87 -24.43
C THR A 4 5.28 13.53 -23.13
N THR A 5 4.27 13.04 -22.41
CA THR A 5 3.98 13.62 -21.08
C THR A 5 2.88 12.86 -20.36
N ALA A 6 3.26 11.96 -19.47
CA ALA A 6 2.36 11.44 -18.43
C ALA A 6 1.62 12.60 -17.70
N GLU A 7 2.23 13.77 -17.63
CA GLU A 7 1.66 14.99 -17.04
C GLU A 7 0.41 15.50 -17.75
N ASN A 8 0.33 15.31 -19.09
CA ASN A 8 -0.86 15.73 -19.86
C ASN A 8 -2.11 14.91 -19.54
N ASP A 9 -1.96 13.73 -18.96
CA ASP A 9 -3.05 12.84 -18.60
C ASP A 9 -3.56 13.11 -17.17
N ILE A 10 -2.83 13.93 -16.40
CA ILE A 10 -3.19 14.33 -15.04
C ILE A 10 -4.15 15.51 -15.08
N GLU A 11 -5.26 15.38 -14.38
CA GLU A 11 -6.24 16.46 -14.22
C GLU A 11 -5.72 17.51 -13.24
N TYR A 12 -5.25 17.05 -12.07
CA TYR A 12 -4.55 17.88 -11.09
C TYR A 12 -3.68 17.01 -10.16
N ILE A 13 -2.69 17.63 -9.52
CA ILE A 13 -1.88 16.99 -8.50
C ILE A 13 -2.63 17.03 -7.18
N MET A 14 -2.96 15.85 -6.63
CA MET A 14 -3.64 15.70 -5.35
C MET A 14 -2.68 15.89 -4.18
N PHE A 15 -1.49 15.24 -4.26
CA PHE A 15 -0.43 15.38 -3.26
C PHE A 15 0.91 15.58 -3.96
N SER A 16 1.62 16.65 -3.63
CA SER A 16 2.96 16.93 -4.15
C SER A 16 3.99 15.98 -3.54
N GLU A 17 5.16 15.90 -4.18
CA GLU A 17 6.30 15.13 -3.69
C GLU A 17 6.69 15.54 -2.26
N GLU A 18 6.69 16.85 -1.97
CA GLU A 18 7.04 17.38 -0.66
C GLU A 18 6.03 16.98 0.43
N GLN A 19 4.72 17.00 0.10
CA GLN A 19 3.67 16.58 1.02
C GLN A 19 3.80 15.09 1.34
N ILE A 20 4.08 14.27 0.32
CA ILE A 20 4.29 12.83 0.49
C ILE A 20 5.51 12.57 1.36
N LYS A 21 6.67 13.19 1.04
CA LYS A 21 7.91 13.04 1.82
C LYS A 21 7.72 13.40 3.29
N LYS A 22 7.02 14.52 3.56
CA LYS A 22 6.72 14.93 4.93
C LYS A 22 5.90 13.89 5.66
N ARG A 23 4.78 13.43 5.03
CA ARG A 23 3.89 12.44 5.68
C ARG A 23 4.56 11.10 5.91
N VAL A 24 5.38 10.64 4.97
CA VAL A 24 6.15 9.39 5.11
C VAL A 24 7.16 9.49 6.26
N ALA A 25 7.82 10.64 6.44
CA ALA A 25 8.72 10.85 7.57
C ALA A 25 7.97 10.78 8.92
N GLU A 26 6.80 11.43 9.04
CA GLU A 26 5.93 11.36 10.22
C GLU A 26 5.53 9.90 10.53
N LEU A 27 5.10 9.14 9.53
CA LEU A 27 4.76 7.73 9.69
C LEU A 27 5.97 6.89 10.13
N GLY A 28 7.15 7.16 9.61
CA GLY A 28 8.40 6.51 10.02
C GLY A 28 8.72 6.76 11.51
N GLU A 29 8.48 7.97 12.01
CA GLU A 29 8.62 8.31 13.42
C GLU A 29 7.57 7.60 14.30
N GLU A 30 6.30 7.58 13.88
CA GLU A 30 5.23 6.85 14.56
C GLU A 30 5.57 5.35 14.71
N PHE A 31 6.04 4.70 13.63
CA PHE A 31 6.47 3.30 13.67
C PHE A 31 7.72 3.08 14.50
N THR A 32 8.67 4.01 14.47
CA THR A 32 9.89 3.92 15.28
C THR A 32 9.55 3.87 16.78
N GLU A 33 8.65 4.73 17.23
CA GLU A 33 8.21 4.71 18.63
C GLU A 33 7.38 3.45 18.95
N MET A 34 6.49 3.05 18.05
CA MET A 34 5.63 1.87 18.24
C MET A 34 6.42 0.57 18.36
N TYR A 35 7.56 0.45 17.67
CA TYR A 35 8.37 -0.76 17.60
C TYR A 35 9.76 -0.62 18.21
N LYS A 36 9.97 0.36 19.12
CA LYS A 36 11.27 0.62 19.75
C LYS A 36 11.86 -0.57 20.51
N ASP A 37 11.02 -1.47 21.02
CA ASP A 37 11.40 -2.65 21.79
C ASP A 37 11.23 -3.97 21.02
N SER A 38 11.11 -3.91 19.70
CA SER A 38 10.95 -5.09 18.85
C SER A 38 11.62 -4.94 17.49
N VAL A 39 11.74 -6.05 16.76
CA VAL A 39 12.30 -6.10 15.40
C VAL A 39 11.21 -6.59 14.47
N PRO A 40 10.41 -5.68 13.89
CA PRO A 40 9.30 -6.05 13.02
C PRO A 40 9.76 -6.51 11.64
N ILE A 41 8.88 -7.24 10.95
CA ILE A 41 8.99 -7.57 9.53
C ILE A 41 8.04 -6.67 8.75
N PHE A 42 8.57 -5.85 7.87
CA PHE A 42 7.78 -5.04 6.95
C PHE A 42 7.60 -5.81 5.64
N GLY A 43 6.36 -6.13 5.28
CA GLY A 43 5.98 -6.82 4.06
C GLY A 43 5.35 -5.87 3.05
N CYS A 44 6.04 -5.61 1.96
CA CYS A 44 5.57 -4.78 0.85
C CYS A 44 4.62 -5.56 -0.05
N VAL A 45 3.41 -5.08 -0.28
CA VAL A 45 2.51 -5.66 -1.27
C VAL A 45 2.85 -5.15 -2.67
N LEU A 46 3.43 -6.03 -3.48
CA LEU A 46 3.86 -5.70 -4.84
C LEU A 46 2.66 -5.59 -5.79
N LYS A 47 2.67 -4.67 -6.77
CA LYS A 47 3.77 -3.77 -7.15
C LYS A 47 3.58 -2.35 -6.63
N GLY A 48 2.34 -1.89 -6.42
CA GLY A 48 1.99 -0.49 -6.16
C GLY A 48 2.68 0.09 -4.93
N ALA A 49 2.69 -0.66 -3.82
CA ALA A 49 3.28 -0.19 -2.57
C ALA A 49 4.80 0.01 -2.61
N SER A 50 5.50 -0.48 -3.64
CA SER A 50 6.99 -0.55 -3.63
C SER A 50 7.69 0.80 -3.44
N VAL A 51 7.14 1.88 -3.99
CA VAL A 51 7.73 3.23 -3.86
C VAL A 51 7.52 3.75 -2.44
N PHE A 52 6.28 3.74 -1.97
CA PHE A 52 5.94 4.11 -0.59
C PHE A 52 6.72 3.28 0.45
N TYR A 53 6.77 1.98 0.25
CA TYR A 53 7.50 1.05 1.11
C TYR A 53 8.97 1.43 1.26
N THR A 54 9.65 1.72 0.15
CA THR A 54 11.07 2.07 0.16
C THR A 54 11.33 3.33 0.97
N ASP A 55 10.51 4.35 0.82
CA ASP A 55 10.68 5.59 1.58
C ASP A 55 10.28 5.42 3.05
N LEU A 56 9.24 4.63 3.34
CA LEU A 56 8.79 4.34 4.71
C LEU A 56 9.89 3.61 5.51
N VAL A 57 10.47 2.52 4.96
CA VAL A 57 11.50 1.75 5.68
C VAL A 57 12.79 2.56 5.89
N ARG A 58 13.11 3.49 5.01
CA ARG A 58 14.23 4.43 5.19
C ARG A 58 13.96 5.49 6.26
N SER A 59 12.70 5.79 6.52
CA SER A 59 12.27 6.73 7.59
C SER A 59 12.20 6.06 8.96
N PHE A 60 12.05 4.75 9.03
CA PHE A 60 12.08 3.96 10.26
C PHE A 60 13.51 3.90 10.84
N LYS A 61 13.66 4.13 12.15
CA LYS A 61 14.99 4.25 12.81
C LYS A 61 15.41 3.00 13.57
N GLY A 62 14.54 2.01 13.72
CA GLY A 62 14.84 0.76 14.44
C GLY A 62 15.41 -0.34 13.52
N PRO A 63 15.90 -1.45 14.12
CA PRO A 63 16.22 -2.66 13.38
C PRO A 63 14.92 -3.29 12.85
N MET A 64 14.97 -3.84 11.62
CA MET A 64 13.81 -4.44 10.98
C MET A 64 14.22 -5.45 9.91
N PHE A 65 13.28 -6.29 9.49
CA PHE A 65 13.42 -7.12 8.30
C PHE A 65 12.56 -6.56 7.17
N MET A 66 13.12 -6.57 5.98
CA MET A 66 12.40 -6.24 4.74
C MET A 66 11.90 -7.53 4.09
N ASP A 67 10.66 -7.50 3.58
CA ASP A 67 10.10 -8.58 2.77
C ASP A 67 9.14 -8.04 1.72
N PHE A 68 8.89 -8.86 0.71
CA PHE A 68 8.02 -8.52 -0.41
C PHE A 68 7.04 -9.65 -0.64
N ILE A 69 5.76 -9.31 -0.72
CA ILE A 69 4.69 -10.26 -1.02
C ILE A 69 3.97 -9.86 -2.30
N SER A 70 3.40 -10.84 -2.98
CA SER A 70 2.55 -10.58 -4.13
C SER A 70 1.29 -11.43 -4.01
N VAL A 71 0.15 -10.80 -4.15
CA VAL A 71 -1.14 -11.46 -4.09
C VAL A 71 -1.87 -11.34 -5.43
N SER A 72 -2.68 -12.33 -5.75
CA SER A 72 -3.60 -12.26 -6.86
C SER A 72 -5.02 -12.38 -6.34
N SER A 73 -5.88 -11.46 -6.76
CA SER A 73 -7.32 -11.68 -6.67
C SER A 73 -7.72 -12.64 -7.79
N TYR A 74 -8.17 -13.83 -7.45
CA TYR A 74 -8.81 -14.72 -8.43
C TYR A 74 -10.19 -14.15 -8.77
N GLY A 75 -10.36 -13.68 -10.02
CA GLY A 75 -11.67 -13.38 -10.60
C GLY A 75 -11.79 -12.05 -11.35
N GLN A 76 -11.29 -11.99 -12.59
CA GLN A 76 -11.86 -11.11 -13.63
C GLN A 76 -13.09 -11.73 -14.32
N ALA A 77 -13.78 -12.68 -13.68
CA ALA A 77 -15.03 -13.23 -14.19
C ALA A 77 -16.10 -13.05 -13.12
N ALA A 78 -17.12 -12.33 -13.45
CA ALA A 78 -18.44 -11.99 -12.85
C ALA A 78 -19.01 -12.72 -11.60
N LYS A 79 -18.23 -13.50 -10.86
CA LYS A 79 -18.53 -14.02 -9.50
C LYS A 79 -17.20 -14.26 -8.80
N SER A 80 -16.67 -13.24 -8.13
CA SER A 80 -15.50 -13.38 -7.28
C SER A 80 -15.81 -14.33 -6.13
N SER A 81 -15.12 -15.46 -6.07
CA SER A 81 -15.13 -16.33 -4.89
C SER A 81 -14.45 -15.69 -3.68
N GLY A 82 -13.96 -14.45 -3.79
CA GLY A 82 -13.32 -13.70 -2.71
C GLY A 82 -11.96 -14.27 -2.26
N THR A 83 -11.44 -15.30 -2.94
CA THR A 83 -10.21 -15.97 -2.52
C THR A 83 -9.00 -15.25 -3.13
N VAL A 84 -8.21 -14.61 -2.29
CA VAL A 84 -6.90 -14.06 -2.63
C VAL A 84 -5.86 -15.17 -2.38
N SER A 85 -4.88 -15.33 -3.25
CA SER A 85 -3.77 -16.27 -3.03
C SER A 85 -2.43 -15.58 -3.18
N PHE A 86 -1.43 -16.03 -2.40
CA PHE A 86 -0.07 -15.56 -2.57
C PHE A 86 0.51 -16.10 -3.89
N LYS A 87 1.02 -15.19 -4.74
CA LYS A 87 1.94 -15.53 -5.85
C LYS A 87 3.39 -15.58 -5.34
N LYS A 88 3.74 -14.67 -4.41
CA LYS A 88 4.96 -14.69 -3.64
C LYS A 88 4.61 -14.48 -2.18
N ASP A 89 5.03 -15.39 -1.34
CA ASP A 89 4.89 -15.34 0.11
C ASP A 89 6.13 -14.70 0.77
N PHE A 90 6.09 -14.48 2.07
CA PHE A 90 7.22 -14.02 2.86
C PHE A 90 8.40 -14.98 2.75
N ASP A 91 9.60 -14.44 2.64
CA ASP A 91 10.85 -15.22 2.68
C ASP A 91 11.34 -15.39 4.13
N ASN A 92 10.97 -14.46 5.03
CA ASN A 92 11.33 -14.51 6.44
C ASN A 92 10.42 -15.47 7.24
N ASP A 93 10.97 -16.10 8.28
CA ASP A 93 10.16 -16.80 9.28
C ASP A 93 9.38 -15.79 10.12
N LEU A 94 8.05 -15.91 10.09
CA LEU A 94 7.13 -15.01 10.75
C LEU A 94 6.81 -15.39 12.19
N LYS A 95 7.22 -16.59 12.65
CA LYS A 95 6.85 -17.11 13.97
C LYS A 95 7.29 -16.19 15.11
N GLY A 96 6.31 -15.77 15.91
CA GLY A 96 6.53 -14.87 17.04
C GLY A 96 6.96 -13.45 16.66
N LYS A 97 6.85 -13.04 15.39
CA LYS A 97 7.24 -11.72 14.91
C LYS A 97 6.06 -10.74 14.83
N ASP A 98 6.37 -9.47 14.98
CA ASP A 98 5.46 -8.39 14.61
C ASP A 98 5.55 -8.20 13.09
N VAL A 99 4.43 -8.29 12.38
CA VAL A 99 4.36 -8.16 10.91
C VAL A 99 3.60 -6.89 10.55
N ILE A 100 4.16 -6.10 9.64
CA ILE A 100 3.55 -4.87 9.12
C ILE A 100 3.32 -5.04 7.63
N ILE A 101 2.08 -5.05 7.19
CA ILE A 101 1.72 -5.05 5.76
C ILE A 101 1.68 -3.62 5.27
N VAL A 102 2.44 -3.34 4.21
CA VAL A 102 2.50 -2.02 3.58
C VAL A 102 1.82 -2.07 2.22
N GLU A 103 0.80 -1.23 2.05
CA GLU A 103 -0.01 -1.07 0.83
C GLU A 103 0.11 0.35 0.27
N ASP A 104 -0.16 0.49 -1.02
CA ASP A 104 -0.28 1.81 -1.66
C ASP A 104 -1.63 2.45 -1.37
N ILE A 105 -2.72 1.72 -1.53
CA ILE A 105 -4.08 2.22 -1.36
C ILE A 105 -5.03 1.18 -0.78
N VAL A 106 -5.85 1.60 0.16
CA VAL A 106 -7.03 0.84 0.59
C VAL A 106 -8.24 1.35 -0.17
N ASP A 107 -8.77 0.50 -1.05
CA ASP A 107 -10.01 0.75 -1.80
C ASP A 107 -11.16 -0.03 -1.13
N SER A 108 -11.42 -1.28 -1.52
CA SER A 108 -12.47 -2.12 -0.88
C SER A 108 -12.07 -2.71 0.47
N GLY A 109 -10.81 -2.65 0.88
CA GLY A 109 -10.28 -3.26 2.11
C GLY A 109 -10.18 -4.79 2.09
N LEU A 110 -10.73 -5.46 1.07
CA LEU A 110 -10.80 -6.92 1.02
C LEU A 110 -9.41 -7.59 0.99
N THR A 111 -8.45 -7.01 0.28
CA THR A 111 -7.08 -7.54 0.22
C THR A 111 -6.44 -7.56 1.60
N LEU A 112 -6.52 -6.44 2.33
CA LEU A 112 -5.96 -6.34 3.68
C LEU A 112 -6.64 -7.26 4.67
N LYS A 113 -7.98 -7.35 4.65
CA LYS A 113 -8.73 -8.30 5.46
C LYS A 113 -8.21 -9.72 5.27
N TYR A 114 -8.14 -10.16 4.03
CA TYR A 114 -7.68 -11.50 3.69
C TYR A 114 -6.24 -11.76 4.15
N LEU A 115 -5.33 -10.80 3.90
CA LEU A 115 -3.93 -10.91 4.34
C LEU A 115 -3.82 -11.00 5.87
N LYS A 116 -4.58 -10.17 6.60
CA LYS A 116 -4.64 -10.24 8.07
C LYS A 116 -5.11 -11.62 8.55
N GLU A 117 -6.17 -12.17 7.94
CA GLU A 117 -6.70 -13.49 8.29
C GLU A 117 -5.69 -14.62 8.04
N LEU A 118 -5.01 -14.61 6.88
CA LEU A 118 -3.98 -15.59 6.57
C LEU A 118 -2.79 -15.52 7.53
N LEU A 119 -2.31 -14.32 7.83
CA LEU A 119 -1.15 -14.13 8.70
C LEU A 119 -1.45 -14.52 10.15
N ARG A 120 -2.66 -14.28 10.64
CA ARG A 120 -3.08 -14.71 11.99
C ARG A 120 -3.04 -16.22 12.21
N GLN A 121 -3.05 -17.01 11.12
CA GLN A 121 -2.94 -18.48 11.18
C GLN A 121 -1.48 -18.96 11.27
N ARG A 122 -0.48 -18.06 11.27
CA ARG A 122 0.95 -18.40 11.15
C ARG A 122 1.77 -18.21 12.44
N ASP A 123 1.16 -18.31 13.60
CA ASP A 123 1.82 -18.13 14.90
C ASP A 123 2.60 -16.80 15.03
N ILE A 124 2.17 -15.75 14.34
CA ILE A 124 2.77 -14.42 14.45
C ILE A 124 2.41 -13.79 15.80
N LYS A 125 3.25 -12.87 16.28
CA LYS A 125 2.96 -12.11 17.50
C LYS A 125 1.89 -11.05 17.28
N SER A 126 1.98 -10.30 16.17
CA SER A 126 0.98 -9.31 15.77
C SER A 126 1.00 -9.07 14.26
N VAL A 127 -0.13 -8.55 13.72
CA VAL A 127 -0.19 -8.00 12.36
C VAL A 127 -0.81 -6.62 12.39
N ARG A 128 -0.14 -5.67 11.76
CA ARG A 128 -0.67 -4.33 11.48
C ARG A 128 -0.60 -4.04 9.99
N THR A 129 -1.39 -3.07 9.57
CA THR A 129 -1.43 -2.63 8.18
C THR A 129 -1.22 -1.14 8.11
N ILE A 130 -0.50 -0.69 7.09
CA ILE A 130 -0.37 0.71 6.74
C ILE A 130 -0.58 0.88 5.24
N ALA A 131 -1.33 1.90 4.86
CA ALA A 131 -1.51 2.29 3.48
C ALA A 131 -1.11 3.75 3.27
N LEU A 132 -0.58 4.10 2.10
CA LEU A 132 -0.34 5.51 1.79
C LEU A 132 -1.67 6.25 1.62
N LEU A 133 -2.61 5.65 0.88
CA LEU A 133 -3.92 6.22 0.64
C LEU A 133 -5.03 5.37 1.23
N ASN A 134 -6.06 6.03 1.76
CA ASN A 134 -7.26 5.41 2.29
C ASN A 134 -8.50 6.05 1.65
N LYS A 135 -9.22 5.28 0.82
CA LYS A 135 -10.54 5.64 0.28
C LYS A 135 -11.63 5.29 1.28
N TYR A 136 -11.72 6.04 2.36
CA TYR A 136 -12.56 5.77 3.53
C TYR A 136 -14.05 5.57 3.23
N GLU A 137 -14.57 6.07 2.09
CA GLU A 137 -15.95 5.89 1.66
C GLU A 137 -16.20 4.60 0.89
N CYS A 138 -15.13 3.91 0.43
CA CYS A 138 -15.23 2.74 -0.42
C CYS A 138 -15.27 1.42 0.35
N HIS A 139 -15.08 1.45 1.67
CA HIS A 139 -15.07 0.25 2.51
C HIS A 139 -15.63 0.51 3.91
N PRO A 140 -16.20 -0.52 4.59
CA PRO A 140 -16.59 -0.44 5.99
C PRO A 140 -15.37 -0.23 6.90
N GLN A 141 -15.59 0.44 8.04
CA GLN A 141 -14.53 0.76 9.01
C GLN A 141 -13.77 -0.48 9.52
N GLU A 142 -14.43 -1.64 9.60
CA GLU A 142 -13.81 -2.91 10.03
C GLU A 142 -12.77 -3.44 9.05
N LEU A 143 -12.79 -2.95 7.80
CA LEU A 143 -11.81 -3.29 6.75
C LEU A 143 -10.73 -2.23 6.58
N ASP A 144 -10.70 -1.24 7.46
CA ASP A 144 -9.74 -0.15 7.42
C ASP A 144 -8.31 -0.63 7.77
N THR A 145 -7.35 0.17 7.40
CA THR A 145 -5.95 0.00 7.78
C THR A 145 -5.70 0.55 9.20
N ASP A 146 -4.71 0.00 9.89
CA ASP A 146 -4.34 0.45 11.25
C ASP A 146 -3.74 1.86 11.22
N LEU A 147 -3.01 2.19 10.16
CA LEU A 147 -2.43 3.51 9.90
C LEU A 147 -2.53 3.86 8.41
N PHE A 148 -2.59 5.14 8.11
CA PHE A 148 -2.58 5.62 6.72
C PHE A 148 -1.87 6.97 6.57
N GLY A 149 -1.40 7.23 5.35
CA GLY A 149 -0.83 8.52 4.98
C GLY A 149 -1.90 9.59 4.83
N PHE A 150 -2.80 9.38 3.88
CA PHE A 150 -3.83 10.37 3.51
C PHE A 150 -5.20 9.72 3.32
N LYS A 151 -6.24 10.40 3.78
CA LYS A 151 -7.63 10.09 3.39
C LYS A 151 -7.95 10.74 2.05
N ILE A 152 -8.60 9.99 1.17
CA ILE A 152 -9.05 10.49 -0.13
C ILE A 152 -10.48 10.05 -0.43
N GLU A 153 -11.16 10.83 -1.26
CA GLU A 153 -12.44 10.48 -1.88
C GLU A 153 -12.25 9.39 -2.95
N ASN A 154 -13.35 8.86 -3.46
CA ASN A 154 -13.31 7.86 -4.53
C ASN A 154 -12.94 8.48 -5.88
N GLN A 155 -11.64 8.71 -6.08
CA GLN A 155 -11.06 9.23 -7.33
C GLN A 155 -10.06 8.24 -7.91
N PHE A 156 -9.84 8.32 -9.21
CA PHE A 156 -8.85 7.49 -9.88
C PHE A 156 -7.49 8.19 -9.83
N VAL A 157 -6.60 7.67 -9.00
CA VAL A 157 -5.30 8.27 -8.72
C VAL A 157 -4.15 7.42 -9.25
N VAL A 158 -3.08 8.08 -9.69
CA VAL A 158 -1.86 7.47 -10.21
C VAL A 158 -0.64 8.20 -9.69
N GLY A 159 0.53 7.59 -9.83
CA GLY A 159 1.81 8.14 -9.39
C GLY A 159 2.27 7.58 -8.05
N TYR A 160 3.53 7.78 -7.72
CA TYR A 160 4.19 7.29 -6.51
C TYR A 160 3.93 5.79 -6.23
N GLY A 161 4.02 4.98 -7.29
CA GLY A 161 3.77 3.54 -7.25
C GLY A 161 2.41 3.11 -7.81
N LEU A 162 1.38 3.95 -7.70
CA LEU A 162 0.04 3.71 -8.25
C LEU A 162 0.05 3.75 -9.79
N ASP A 163 -0.76 2.90 -10.42
CA ASP A 163 -0.78 2.79 -11.87
C ASP A 163 -2.18 2.82 -12.50
N TYR A 164 -2.17 3.10 -13.80
CA TYR A 164 -3.21 2.71 -14.73
C TYR A 164 -2.58 1.93 -15.89
N ALA A 165 -3.05 0.70 -16.12
CA ALA A 165 -2.55 -0.20 -17.17
C ALA A 165 -1.01 -0.39 -17.16
N GLY A 166 -0.37 -0.33 -15.99
CA GLY A 166 1.08 -0.46 -15.80
C GLY A 166 1.87 0.83 -15.95
N TYR A 167 1.24 1.95 -16.32
CA TYR A 167 1.88 3.26 -16.53
C TYR A 167 1.77 4.14 -15.26
N TYR A 168 2.49 5.25 -15.23
CA TYR A 168 2.46 6.34 -14.25
C TYR A 168 3.10 6.05 -12.88
N ARG A 169 3.51 4.83 -12.54
CA ARG A 169 4.12 4.50 -11.24
C ARG A 169 5.34 5.35 -10.89
N ASN A 170 6.04 5.85 -11.91
CA ASN A 170 7.27 6.64 -11.79
C ASN A 170 7.06 8.13 -11.50
N LEU A 171 5.83 8.63 -11.52
CA LEU A 171 5.56 10.03 -11.17
C LEU A 171 5.90 10.25 -9.69
N PRO A 172 6.61 11.35 -9.32
CA PRO A 172 7.04 11.58 -7.94
C PRO A 172 5.92 12.08 -7.02
N TYR A 173 4.76 12.38 -7.56
CA TYR A 173 3.59 12.88 -6.89
C TYR A 173 2.39 11.94 -7.09
N ILE A 174 1.27 12.19 -6.40
CA ILE A 174 -0.01 11.53 -6.66
C ILE A 174 -0.93 12.50 -7.38
N GLY A 175 -1.38 12.11 -8.57
CA GLY A 175 -2.29 12.89 -9.40
C GLY A 175 -3.60 12.17 -9.69
N VAL A 176 -4.65 12.93 -9.95
CA VAL A 176 -5.93 12.40 -10.43
C VAL A 176 -5.84 12.23 -11.94
N LEU A 177 -6.14 11.05 -12.43
CA LEU A 177 -6.12 10.74 -13.86
C LEU A 177 -7.37 11.31 -14.53
N LYS A 178 -7.21 11.95 -15.70
CA LYS A 178 -8.34 12.45 -16.49
C LYS A 178 -9.26 11.30 -16.91
N ARG A 179 -10.57 11.50 -16.82
CA ARG A 179 -11.57 10.50 -17.23
C ARG A 179 -11.40 10.05 -18.66
N SER A 180 -11.05 10.96 -19.57
CA SER A 180 -10.80 10.66 -20.99
C SER A 180 -9.68 9.65 -21.25
N VAL A 181 -8.88 9.30 -20.23
CA VAL A 181 -7.78 8.32 -20.34
C VAL A 181 -8.25 6.90 -20.01
N TYR A 182 -9.26 6.75 -19.14
CA TYR A 182 -9.70 5.43 -18.64
C TYR A 182 -11.19 5.12 -18.92
N GLU A 183 -12.01 6.07 -19.38
CA GLU A 183 -13.36 5.90 -19.91
C GLU A 183 -13.34 5.93 -21.46
#